data_085ac733bfde3d6409f39f624d4dd9f9
#
_entry.id   085ac733bfde3d6409f39f624d4dd9f9
#
_cell.length_a   1.000
_cell.length_b   1.000
_cell.length_c   1.000
_cell.angle_alpha   90.00
_cell.angle_beta   90.00
_cell.angle_gamma   90.00
#
_symmetry.space_group_name_H-M   'P 1'
#
loop_
_entity.id
_entity.type
_entity.pdbx_description
1 polymer ?
#
loop_
_entity_poly.entity_id
_entity_poly.type
_entity_poly.pdbx_seq_one_letter_code
_entity_poly.pdbx_strand_id
1 'polypeptide(L)'
;MNEPASAGKITAHSVVGQTRPMPIAKVLTVSDGVIAGTREDRSGDVAEEVLTGAGFDVVERAVVADGADSVAEALRALTGGFAGLVVTTGGTGFGPRDLTPEGTRAVVERDAPGLAEAMRLASPLGRLSRQLAGTVGEALVLNLPGSSGGVHECLGAVLDVVPHALDLLAGGRPH
;
A
#
# COMPACT_ATOMS: atom_id res chain seq x y z
N MET A 1 -7.69 27.41 65.55
CA MET A 1 -6.55 27.53 64.59
C MET A 1 -6.86 26.57 63.44
N ASN A 2 -7.35 27.12 62.31
CA ASN A 2 -7.68 26.35 61.09
C ASN A 2 -6.58 26.60 60.09
N GLU A 3 -5.90 25.52 59.66
CA GLU A 3 -5.00 25.56 58.51
C GLU A 3 -5.81 25.55 57.21
N PRO A 4 -5.42 26.32 56.18
CA PRO A 4 -6.08 26.28 54.87
C PRO A 4 -5.53 25.15 53.99
N ALA A 5 -6.43 24.43 53.38
CA ALA A 5 -6.17 23.37 52.45
C ALA A 5 -5.33 23.83 51.22
N SER A 6 -4.29 23.06 50.91
CA SER A 6 -3.41 23.21 49.73
C SER A 6 -4.21 23.01 48.43
N ALA A 7 -4.31 24.08 47.65
CA ALA A 7 -4.87 24.02 46.29
C ALA A 7 -3.91 23.28 45.37
N GLY A 8 -4.32 22.11 44.91
CA GLY A 8 -3.60 21.35 43.90
C GLY A 8 -3.50 22.11 42.57
N LYS A 9 -2.28 22.32 42.09
CA LYS A 9 -2.00 22.87 40.77
C LYS A 9 -2.43 21.87 39.68
N ILE A 10 -3.47 22.25 38.96
CA ILE A 10 -3.84 21.56 37.73
C ILE A 10 -2.86 22.05 36.64
N THR A 11 -1.87 21.24 36.29
CA THR A 11 -1.01 21.48 35.14
C THR A 11 -1.80 21.13 33.88
N ALA A 12 -2.20 22.16 33.13
CA ALA A 12 -2.75 22.00 31.81
C ALA A 12 -1.65 21.45 30.89
N HIS A 13 -1.75 20.16 30.52
CA HIS A 13 -0.95 19.60 29.46
C HIS A 13 -1.55 20.13 28.13
N SER A 14 -0.85 21.08 27.52
CA SER A 14 -1.16 21.47 26.15
C SER A 14 -0.84 20.29 25.26
N VAL A 15 -1.87 19.64 24.73
CA VAL A 15 -1.76 18.68 23.64
C VAL A 15 -1.42 19.50 22.39
N VAL A 16 -0.14 19.73 22.19
CA VAL A 16 0.35 20.17 20.88
C VAL A 16 0.05 19.01 19.94
N GLY A 17 -0.95 19.18 19.08
CA GLY A 17 -1.28 18.22 18.04
C GLY A 17 -0.03 18.00 17.17
N GLN A 18 0.64 16.88 17.34
CA GLN A 18 1.68 16.44 16.42
C GLN A 18 0.95 16.17 15.10
N THR A 19 1.12 17.07 14.13
CA THR A 19 0.74 16.81 12.75
C THR A 19 1.59 15.63 12.29
N ARG A 20 0.95 14.44 12.19
CA ARG A 20 1.59 13.26 11.62
C ARG A 20 2.04 13.61 10.20
N PRO A 21 3.27 13.27 9.80
CA PRO A 21 3.66 13.42 8.41
C PRO A 21 2.70 12.60 7.53
N MET A 22 2.35 13.12 6.36
CA MET A 22 1.54 12.40 5.40
C MET A 22 2.22 11.07 5.06
N PRO A 23 1.48 9.94 5.07
CA PRO A 23 2.04 8.67 4.65
C PRO A 23 2.42 8.75 3.17
N ILE A 24 3.56 8.15 2.82
CA ILE A 24 4.07 8.14 1.46
C ILE A 24 3.76 6.83 0.75
N ALA A 25 3.55 6.90 -0.57
CA ALA A 25 3.28 5.73 -1.39
C ALA A 25 4.07 5.76 -2.70
N LYS A 26 4.25 4.57 -3.29
CA LYS A 26 4.78 4.37 -4.62
C LYS A 26 3.84 3.48 -5.43
N VAL A 27 3.78 3.70 -6.75
CA VAL A 27 2.92 2.95 -7.66
C VAL A 27 3.78 2.27 -8.73
N LEU A 28 3.63 0.95 -8.87
CA LEU A 28 4.26 0.15 -9.90
C LEU A 28 3.21 -0.40 -10.85
N THR A 29 3.21 0.04 -12.10
CA THR A 29 2.36 -0.56 -13.14
C THR A 29 3.08 -1.70 -13.84
N VAL A 30 2.46 -2.87 -13.88
CA VAL A 30 2.97 -4.07 -14.55
C VAL A 30 2.16 -4.27 -15.83
N SER A 31 2.74 -3.96 -16.98
CA SER A 31 2.04 -4.04 -18.26
C SER A 31 2.98 -3.96 -19.47
N ASP A 32 3.05 -5.04 -20.25
CA ASP A 32 3.72 -5.05 -21.56
C ASP A 32 3.13 -3.98 -22.50
N GLY A 33 1.80 -3.79 -22.46
CA GLY A 33 1.12 -2.83 -23.33
C GLY A 33 1.44 -1.37 -23.01
N VAL A 34 1.64 -1.04 -21.74
CA VAL A 34 2.06 0.32 -21.33
C VAL A 34 3.52 0.56 -21.72
N ILE A 35 4.41 -0.40 -21.48
CA ILE A 35 5.83 -0.33 -21.90
C ILE A 35 5.94 -0.15 -23.42
N ALA A 36 5.13 -0.88 -24.19
CA ALA A 36 5.14 -0.79 -25.66
C ALA A 36 4.43 0.47 -26.18
N GLY A 37 3.83 1.28 -25.33
CA GLY A 37 3.06 2.48 -25.73
C GLY A 37 1.76 2.17 -26.48
N THR A 38 1.28 0.94 -26.43
CA THR A 38 0.01 0.50 -27.07
C THR A 38 -1.20 0.66 -26.16
N ARG A 39 -0.98 0.94 -24.88
CA ARG A 39 -2.03 1.19 -23.86
C ARG A 39 -1.61 2.34 -22.97
N GLU A 40 -2.60 3.12 -22.52
CA GLU A 40 -2.43 4.13 -21.46
C GLU A 40 -2.38 3.44 -20.09
N ASP A 41 -1.62 4.03 -19.15
CA ASP A 41 -1.53 3.55 -17.77
C ASP A 41 -2.70 4.04 -16.90
N ARG A 42 -3.91 3.65 -17.26
CA ARG A 42 -5.12 4.04 -16.53
C ARG A 42 -5.19 3.47 -15.11
N SER A 43 -4.66 2.28 -14.90
CA SER A 43 -4.68 1.66 -13.57
C SER A 43 -3.71 2.36 -12.62
N GLY A 44 -2.56 2.78 -13.09
CA GLY A 44 -1.61 3.58 -12.32
C GLY A 44 -2.17 4.98 -11.99
N ASP A 45 -2.84 5.62 -12.95
CA ASP A 45 -3.49 6.93 -12.73
C ASP A 45 -4.58 6.84 -11.65
N VAL A 46 -5.43 5.81 -11.71
CA VAL A 46 -6.46 5.58 -10.68
C VAL A 46 -5.85 5.26 -9.32
N ALA A 47 -4.77 4.47 -9.28
CA ALA A 47 -4.08 4.17 -8.02
C ALA A 47 -3.55 5.46 -7.37
N GLU A 48 -2.91 6.34 -8.13
CA GLU A 48 -2.44 7.64 -7.65
C GLU A 48 -3.58 8.54 -7.17
N GLU A 49 -4.67 8.63 -7.96
CA GLU A 49 -5.85 9.44 -7.60
C GLU A 49 -6.46 8.97 -6.26
N VAL A 50 -6.69 7.66 -6.10
CA VAL A 50 -7.29 7.08 -4.89
C VAL A 50 -6.37 7.26 -3.68
N LEU A 51 -5.07 7.01 -3.83
CA LEU A 51 -4.08 7.18 -2.76
C LEU A 51 -3.98 8.65 -2.32
N THR A 52 -3.90 9.57 -3.28
CA THR A 52 -3.86 11.02 -2.98
C THR A 52 -5.15 11.48 -2.30
N GLY A 53 -6.30 11.02 -2.77
CA GLY A 53 -7.60 11.29 -2.14
C GLY A 53 -7.72 10.74 -0.71
N ALA A 54 -6.98 9.67 -0.39
CA ALA A 54 -6.88 9.09 0.95
C ALA A 54 -5.78 9.72 1.83
N GLY A 55 -5.10 10.76 1.35
CA GLY A 55 -4.10 11.51 2.10
C GLY A 55 -2.68 10.95 2.03
N PHE A 56 -2.38 10.11 1.04
CA PHE A 56 -1.00 9.68 0.75
C PHE A 56 -0.31 10.65 -0.20
N ASP A 57 0.99 10.85 0.00
CA ASP A 57 1.85 11.49 -0.99
C ASP A 57 2.47 10.40 -1.89
N VAL A 58 2.11 10.40 -3.18
CA VAL A 58 2.66 9.45 -4.16
C VAL A 58 3.97 10.00 -4.69
N VAL A 59 5.08 9.52 -4.12
CA VAL A 59 6.42 10.05 -4.36
C VAL A 59 7.12 9.44 -5.57
N GLU A 60 6.63 8.31 -6.09
CA GLU A 60 7.25 7.63 -7.24
C GLU A 60 6.23 6.79 -8.00
N ARG A 61 6.31 6.83 -9.34
CA ARG A 61 5.61 5.92 -10.24
C ARG A 61 6.60 5.24 -11.17
N ALA A 62 6.43 3.94 -11.37
CA ALA A 62 7.25 3.16 -12.30
C ALA A 62 6.37 2.22 -13.14
N VAL A 63 6.85 1.85 -14.31
CA VAL A 63 6.21 0.88 -15.20
C VAL A 63 7.23 -0.20 -15.56
N VAL A 64 6.82 -1.47 -15.46
CA VAL A 64 7.63 -2.61 -15.88
C VAL A 64 6.84 -3.57 -16.77
N ALA A 65 7.56 -4.39 -17.51
CA ALA A 65 6.97 -5.45 -18.31
C ALA A 65 6.34 -6.54 -17.41
N ASP A 66 5.37 -7.25 -17.93
CA ASP A 66 4.82 -8.45 -17.31
C ASP A 66 5.89 -9.52 -17.12
N GLY A 67 5.88 -10.22 -15.98
CA GLY A 67 6.82 -11.29 -15.66
C GLY A 67 7.27 -11.25 -14.20
N ALA A 68 7.66 -12.39 -13.65
CA ALA A 68 8.05 -12.50 -12.24
C ALA A 68 9.36 -11.77 -11.94
N ASP A 69 10.36 -11.89 -12.79
CA ASP A 69 11.68 -11.30 -12.56
C ASP A 69 11.64 -9.77 -12.63
N SER A 70 10.94 -9.21 -13.64
CA SER A 70 10.77 -7.76 -13.81
C SER A 70 10.06 -7.14 -12.60
N VAL A 71 9.01 -7.79 -12.10
CA VAL A 71 8.28 -7.37 -10.90
C VAL A 71 9.15 -7.47 -9.65
N ALA A 72 9.86 -8.58 -9.46
CA ALA A 72 10.72 -8.77 -8.30
C ALA A 72 11.87 -7.76 -8.26
N GLU A 73 12.51 -7.48 -9.40
CA GLU A 73 13.58 -6.47 -9.49
C GLU A 73 13.06 -5.07 -9.16
N ALA A 74 11.93 -4.67 -9.77
CA ALA A 74 11.31 -3.38 -9.49
C ALA A 74 10.88 -3.23 -8.04
N LEU A 75 10.27 -4.27 -7.43
CA LEU A 75 9.87 -4.22 -6.03
C LEU A 75 11.07 -4.10 -5.09
N ARG A 76 12.18 -4.80 -5.34
CA ARG A 76 13.41 -4.63 -4.56
C ARG A 76 13.94 -3.19 -4.62
N ALA A 77 13.91 -2.58 -5.82
CA ALA A 77 14.33 -1.20 -5.99
C ALA A 77 13.40 -0.22 -5.26
N LEU A 78 12.08 -0.41 -5.36
CA LEU A 78 11.09 0.48 -4.75
C LEU A 78 11.01 0.36 -3.22
N THR A 79 11.26 -0.83 -2.68
CA THR A 79 11.16 -1.10 -1.22
C THR A 79 12.48 -0.90 -0.49
N GLY A 80 13.62 -0.85 -1.18
CA GLY A 80 14.95 -0.69 -0.57
C GLY A 80 15.07 0.60 0.24
N GLY A 81 15.11 0.50 1.59
CA GLY A 81 15.17 1.65 2.50
C GLY A 81 13.92 2.55 2.48
N PHE A 82 12.80 2.04 1.96
CA PHE A 82 11.54 2.78 1.89
C PHE A 82 10.59 2.38 3.02
N ALA A 83 10.10 3.37 3.77
CA ALA A 83 9.09 3.20 4.81
C ALA A 83 7.76 3.80 4.33
N GLY A 84 6.86 2.96 3.80
CA GLY A 84 5.62 3.43 3.21
C GLY A 84 4.86 2.34 2.46
N LEU A 85 3.88 2.75 1.68
CA LEU A 85 3.04 1.86 0.89
C LEU A 85 3.59 1.72 -0.54
N VAL A 86 3.77 0.49 -1.02
CA VAL A 86 4.04 0.20 -2.43
C VAL A 86 2.85 -0.58 -2.99
N VAL A 87 2.18 -0.04 -4.01
CA VAL A 87 1.12 -0.75 -4.70
C VAL A 87 1.59 -1.15 -6.10
N THR A 88 1.25 -2.37 -6.52
CA THR A 88 1.39 -2.79 -7.92
C THR A 88 0.03 -2.83 -8.59
N THR A 89 -0.06 -2.55 -9.89
CA THR A 89 -1.26 -2.75 -10.69
C THR A 89 -0.96 -3.66 -11.87
N GLY A 90 -1.86 -4.61 -12.15
CA GLY A 90 -1.72 -5.51 -13.30
C GLY A 90 -1.04 -6.85 -12.99
N GLY A 91 -1.14 -7.78 -13.92
CA GLY A 91 -0.48 -9.09 -13.87
C GLY A 91 -0.93 -10.01 -12.73
N THR A 92 -2.16 -9.88 -12.21
CA THR A 92 -2.66 -10.69 -11.08
C THR A 92 -3.62 -11.80 -11.45
N GLY A 93 -3.97 -11.94 -12.73
CA GLY A 93 -4.93 -12.93 -13.24
C GLY A 93 -4.32 -14.30 -13.51
N PHE A 94 -4.90 -15.00 -14.50
CA PHE A 94 -4.52 -16.36 -14.90
C PHE A 94 -3.83 -16.41 -16.29
N GLY A 95 -3.54 -15.24 -16.87
CA GLY A 95 -2.79 -15.18 -18.12
C GLY A 95 -1.36 -15.74 -17.95
N PRO A 96 -0.74 -16.26 -18.99
CA PRO A 96 0.59 -16.88 -18.89
C PRO A 96 1.69 -15.88 -18.50
N ARG A 97 1.46 -14.58 -18.65
CA ARG A 97 2.38 -13.53 -18.25
C ARG A 97 1.94 -12.79 -16.99
N ASP A 98 0.76 -13.11 -16.43
CA ASP A 98 0.27 -12.57 -15.16
C ASP A 98 1.05 -13.18 -13.99
N LEU A 99 2.27 -12.73 -13.76
CA LEU A 99 3.20 -13.26 -12.77
C LEU A 99 3.58 -12.24 -11.68
N THR A 100 2.76 -11.20 -11.52
CA THR A 100 2.95 -10.20 -10.44
C THR A 100 2.95 -10.85 -9.05
N PRO A 101 2.04 -11.80 -8.72
CA PRO A 101 2.07 -12.45 -7.41
C PRO A 101 3.35 -13.26 -7.20
N GLU A 102 3.87 -13.93 -8.22
CA GLU A 102 5.10 -14.71 -8.15
C GLU A 102 6.33 -13.79 -7.92
N GLY A 103 6.41 -12.68 -8.67
CA GLY A 103 7.46 -11.68 -8.47
C GLY A 103 7.39 -11.03 -7.08
N THR A 104 6.19 -10.74 -6.60
CA THR A 104 5.99 -10.18 -5.26
C THR A 104 6.39 -11.16 -4.17
N ARG A 105 6.03 -12.45 -4.31
CA ARG A 105 6.39 -13.51 -3.36
C ARG A 105 7.90 -13.70 -3.25
N ALA A 106 8.65 -13.47 -4.31
CA ALA A 106 10.11 -13.55 -4.30
C ALA A 106 10.80 -12.42 -3.49
N VAL A 107 10.04 -11.40 -3.07
CA VAL A 107 10.56 -10.21 -2.36
C VAL A 107 9.96 -10.07 -0.97
N VAL A 108 8.69 -10.44 -0.79
CA VAL A 108 7.97 -10.30 0.49
C VAL A 108 8.61 -11.17 1.57
N GLU A 109 8.86 -10.57 2.74
CA GLU A 109 9.44 -11.21 3.92
C GLU A 109 8.38 -11.80 4.85
N ARG A 110 7.23 -11.13 4.96
CA ARG A 110 6.09 -11.56 5.78
C ARG A 110 4.80 -11.36 5.00
N ASP A 111 4.01 -12.41 4.87
CA ASP A 111 2.70 -12.35 4.24
C ASP A 111 1.69 -11.57 5.09
N ALA A 112 0.81 -10.80 4.42
CA ALA A 112 -0.34 -10.12 5.03
C ALA A 112 -1.66 -10.64 4.38
N PRO A 113 -2.02 -11.92 4.61
CA PRO A 113 -3.11 -12.57 3.88
C PRO A 113 -4.47 -11.92 4.12
N GLY A 114 -4.70 -11.32 5.29
CA GLY A 114 -5.94 -10.62 5.60
C GLY A 114 -6.21 -9.42 4.69
N LEU A 115 -5.16 -8.65 4.31
CA LEU A 115 -5.30 -7.55 3.36
C LEU A 115 -5.61 -8.08 1.96
N ALA A 116 -4.90 -9.12 1.51
CA ALA A 116 -5.16 -9.74 0.22
C ALA A 116 -6.56 -10.35 0.12
N GLU A 117 -7.06 -10.93 1.21
CA GLU A 117 -8.43 -11.46 1.30
C GLU A 117 -9.48 -10.33 1.23
N ALA A 118 -9.32 -9.26 2.01
CA ALA A 118 -10.22 -8.11 1.98
C ALA A 118 -10.32 -7.52 0.56
N MET A 119 -9.18 -7.33 -0.11
CA MET A 119 -9.15 -6.85 -1.49
C MET A 119 -9.85 -7.81 -2.48
N ARG A 120 -9.68 -9.13 -2.34
CA ARG A 120 -10.38 -10.11 -3.20
C ARG A 120 -11.88 -10.16 -2.95
N LEU A 121 -12.33 -9.90 -1.74
CA LEU A 121 -13.75 -9.88 -1.37
C LEU A 121 -14.46 -8.60 -1.81
N ALA A 122 -13.73 -7.54 -2.14
CA ALA A 122 -14.29 -6.25 -2.57
C ALA A 122 -15.06 -6.34 -3.89
N SER A 123 -14.77 -7.35 -4.73
CA SER A 123 -15.41 -7.52 -6.05
C SER A 123 -15.76 -8.98 -6.29
N PRO A 124 -16.90 -9.29 -6.97
CA PRO A 124 -17.23 -10.65 -7.39
C PRO A 124 -16.14 -11.30 -8.27
N LEU A 125 -15.43 -10.51 -9.08
CA LEU A 125 -14.32 -10.96 -9.91
C LEU A 125 -13.00 -11.10 -9.14
N GLY A 126 -12.93 -10.62 -7.92
CA GLY A 126 -11.73 -10.73 -7.07
C GLY A 126 -11.30 -12.18 -6.81
N ARG A 127 -12.25 -13.14 -6.88
CA ARG A 127 -11.95 -14.59 -6.82
C ARG A 127 -11.06 -15.10 -7.94
N LEU A 128 -10.95 -14.35 -9.03
CA LEU A 128 -10.07 -14.65 -10.16
C LEU A 128 -8.71 -13.95 -10.04
N SER A 129 -8.49 -13.18 -8.98
CA SER A 129 -7.22 -12.52 -8.70
C SER A 129 -6.36 -13.36 -7.75
N ARG A 130 -5.08 -13.53 -8.10
CA ARG A 130 -4.07 -14.22 -7.28
C ARG A 130 -3.22 -13.24 -6.49
N GLN A 131 -3.70 -12.01 -6.34
CA GLN A 131 -3.01 -10.90 -5.67
C GLN A 131 -2.51 -11.24 -4.26
N LEU A 132 -1.37 -10.67 -3.90
CA LEU A 132 -0.71 -10.78 -2.60
C LEU A 132 -0.72 -9.45 -1.86
N ALA A 133 -0.51 -9.55 -0.56
CA ALA A 133 -0.09 -8.44 0.30
C ALA A 133 0.99 -8.95 1.26
N GLY A 134 1.94 -8.09 1.61
CA GLY A 134 3.01 -8.46 2.55
C GLY A 134 3.97 -7.32 2.82
N THR A 135 4.99 -7.57 3.63
CA THR A 135 5.95 -6.55 4.04
C THR A 135 7.36 -6.85 3.54
N VAL A 136 8.10 -5.78 3.26
CA VAL A 136 9.54 -5.81 2.94
C VAL A 136 10.20 -4.71 3.77
N GLY A 137 10.94 -5.07 4.82
CA GLY A 137 11.41 -4.09 5.80
C GLY A 137 10.24 -3.28 6.39
N GLU A 138 10.31 -1.96 6.27
CA GLU A 138 9.25 -1.04 6.69
C GLU A 138 8.22 -0.71 5.60
N ALA A 139 8.34 -1.31 4.41
CA ALA A 139 7.37 -1.14 3.34
C ALA A 139 6.24 -2.16 3.43
N LEU A 140 5.00 -1.71 3.19
CA LEU A 140 3.84 -2.56 2.93
C LEU A 140 3.65 -2.65 1.42
N VAL A 141 3.55 -3.86 0.88
CA VAL A 141 3.33 -4.12 -0.54
C VAL A 141 1.93 -4.69 -0.75
N LEU A 142 1.16 -4.12 -1.69
CA LEU A 142 -0.15 -4.61 -2.09
C LEU A 142 -0.19 -4.83 -3.61
N ASN A 143 -0.60 -6.02 -4.05
CA ASN A 143 -0.92 -6.24 -5.46
C ASN A 143 -2.37 -5.86 -5.75
N LEU A 144 -2.58 -5.04 -6.77
CA LEU A 144 -3.89 -4.63 -7.24
C LEU A 144 -4.12 -5.19 -8.67
N PRO A 145 -5.38 -5.40 -9.07
CA PRO A 145 -5.68 -5.81 -10.44
C PRO A 145 -5.35 -4.72 -11.46
N GLY A 146 -5.29 -5.09 -12.75
CA GLY A 146 -4.98 -4.15 -13.83
C GLY A 146 -6.17 -3.32 -14.32
N SER A 147 -7.37 -3.50 -13.79
CA SER A 147 -8.53 -2.71 -14.17
C SER A 147 -8.73 -1.52 -13.21
N SER A 148 -9.09 -0.37 -13.75
CA SER A 148 -9.35 0.85 -12.95
C SER A 148 -10.40 0.63 -11.86
N GLY A 149 -11.50 -0.07 -12.18
CA GLY A 149 -12.53 -0.42 -11.19
C GLY A 149 -11.98 -1.31 -10.07
N GLY A 150 -11.22 -2.34 -10.42
CA GLY A 150 -10.62 -3.24 -9.45
C GLY A 150 -9.57 -2.56 -8.55
N VAL A 151 -8.80 -1.61 -9.09
CA VAL A 151 -7.88 -0.78 -8.28
C VAL A 151 -8.66 0.02 -7.24
N HIS A 152 -9.72 0.71 -7.66
CA HIS A 152 -10.55 1.49 -6.77
C HIS A 152 -11.21 0.64 -5.68
N GLU A 153 -11.80 -0.50 -6.05
CA GLU A 153 -12.45 -1.43 -5.11
C GLU A 153 -11.46 -2.01 -4.11
N CYS A 154 -10.30 -2.47 -4.57
CA CYS A 154 -9.28 -3.07 -3.72
C CYS A 154 -8.69 -2.06 -2.72
N LEU A 155 -8.32 -0.87 -3.17
CA LEU A 155 -7.81 0.17 -2.27
C LEU A 155 -8.88 0.62 -1.27
N GLY A 156 -10.13 0.81 -1.73
CA GLY A 156 -11.25 1.14 -0.86
C GLY A 156 -11.51 0.13 0.27
N ALA A 157 -11.13 -1.13 0.06
CA ALA A 157 -11.30 -2.19 1.05
C ALA A 157 -10.23 -2.24 2.15
N VAL A 158 -9.09 -1.53 2.00
CA VAL A 158 -7.95 -1.68 2.93
C VAL A 158 -7.34 -0.35 3.39
N LEU A 159 -7.62 0.77 2.71
CA LEU A 159 -6.97 2.05 3.03
C LEU A 159 -7.31 2.59 4.43
N ASP A 160 -8.41 2.16 5.02
CA ASP A 160 -8.77 2.51 6.41
C ASP A 160 -7.80 1.94 7.45
N VAL A 161 -7.18 0.79 7.18
CA VAL A 161 -6.25 0.10 8.09
C VAL A 161 -4.77 0.26 7.69
N VAL A 162 -4.48 0.64 6.44
CA VAL A 162 -3.09 0.77 5.94
C VAL A 162 -2.26 1.77 6.75
N PRO A 163 -2.74 2.97 7.12
CA PRO A 163 -1.93 3.90 7.93
C PRO A 163 -1.51 3.28 9.27
N HIS A 164 -2.38 2.50 9.90
CA HIS A 164 -2.06 1.80 11.14
C HIS A 164 -1.00 0.71 10.92
N ALA A 165 -1.09 -0.03 9.81
CA ALA A 165 -0.09 -1.03 9.46
C ALA A 165 1.30 -0.40 9.24
N LEU A 166 1.35 0.76 8.56
CA LEU A 166 2.60 1.50 8.36
C LEU A 166 3.20 2.01 9.67
N ASP A 167 2.37 2.47 10.62
CA ASP A 167 2.84 2.85 11.95
C ASP A 167 3.48 1.69 12.71
N LEU A 168 2.88 0.50 12.62
CA LEU A 168 3.43 -0.70 13.25
C LEU A 168 4.77 -1.10 12.62
N LEU A 169 4.91 -0.98 11.30
CA LEU A 169 6.15 -1.27 10.58
C LEU A 169 7.26 -0.28 10.97
N ALA A 170 6.93 0.98 11.20
CA ALA A 170 7.87 1.99 11.69
C ALA A 170 8.22 1.87 13.20
N GLY A 171 7.83 0.77 13.85
CA GLY A 171 8.09 0.55 15.27
C GLY A 171 7.12 1.24 16.23
N GLY A 172 6.00 1.74 15.75
CA GLY A 172 4.93 2.30 16.56
C GLY A 172 4.36 1.28 17.54
N ARG A 173 3.97 1.76 18.72
CA ARG A 173 3.28 0.93 19.73
C ARG A 173 1.77 1.20 19.60
N PRO A 174 0.95 0.21 19.26
CA PRO A 174 -0.47 0.43 19.01
C PRO A 174 -1.30 0.63 20.29
N HIS A 175 -0.72 0.36 21.48
CA HIS A 175 -1.44 0.41 22.77
C HIS A 175 -0.56 0.90 23.90
#